data_79cdcf36012f96ddc32d5245d2a278be
#
_entry.id   79cdcf36012f96ddc32d5245d2a278be
#
_cell.length_a   1.000
_cell.length_b   1.000
_cell.length_c   1.000
_cell.angle_alpha   90.00
_cell.angle_beta   90.00
_cell.angle_gamma   90.00
#
_symmetry.space_group_name_H-M   'P 1'
#
loop_
_entity.id
_entity.type
_entity.pdbx_description
1 polymer ?
#
loop_
_entity_poly.entity_id
_entity_poly.type
_entity_poly.pdbx_seq_one_letter_code
_entity_poly.pdbx_strand_id
1 'polypeptide(L)'
;MKQIYWLLIFIIWTCAGCTSFENGNTEPKRVILNDSLFSPVNPVTSEADLYQLTEQQQADFLHFYHQETDLGHLPHKIIRHFLESNLANFTYYGKTYTASEAMSKNSGNCMSLAILTTAFARLIDVDMDYRKIHSLPMYEKHGNIILSSVHVQSLLYDPSFEPEKNYVYIRRPAIIIDYFPQADNIPSKILNSDNFLAMYYVNKAAEFYIESDLDTAFAYAKRAYNIDHQSVTAMNLLALLFKRKGDQASAEQLYLAAIKSKDINISVLDNYIVLLKQQGRMNLARNVKRSIADIYDPNPYHWLEKAQSAKLANEYEDAERFYLKVIKLAPYVKQAYFELHEVYLLQDKRQLAIATLKQSLFWLHEPKQKRQYKKQLYQLSVAT
;
A
#
# COMPACT_ATOMS: atom_id res chain seq x y z
N MET A 1 -46.24 3.06 -72.62
CA MET A 1 -45.77 1.92 -71.88
C MET A 1 -44.38 2.31 -71.31
N LYS A 2 -44.30 2.67 -70.09
CA LYS A 2 -43.04 3.02 -69.43
C LYS A 2 -42.87 2.11 -68.18
N GLN A 3 -41.90 1.23 -68.22
CA GLN A 3 -41.55 0.36 -67.13
C GLN A 3 -40.68 1.16 -66.16
N ILE A 4 -41.04 1.24 -64.87
CA ILE A 4 -40.34 1.83 -63.81
C ILE A 4 -39.57 0.71 -63.05
N TYR A 5 -38.23 0.73 -63.11
CA TYR A 5 -37.39 -0.16 -62.32
C TYR A 5 -37.21 0.42 -60.90
N TRP A 6 -37.62 -0.35 -59.91
CA TRP A 6 -37.33 -0.09 -58.48
C TRP A 6 -35.97 -0.68 -58.15
N LEU A 7 -35.00 0.17 -57.87
CA LEU A 7 -33.71 -0.20 -57.31
C LEU A 7 -33.83 -0.20 -55.77
N LEU A 8 -33.85 -1.39 -55.18
CA LEU A 8 -33.73 -1.60 -53.74
C LEU A 8 -32.27 -1.44 -53.33
N ILE A 9 -31.93 -0.30 -52.72
CA ILE A 9 -30.62 -0.08 -52.08
C ILE A 9 -30.68 -0.67 -50.68
N PHE A 10 -29.95 -1.78 -50.45
CA PHE A 10 -29.75 -2.40 -49.16
C PHE A 10 -28.63 -1.61 -48.47
N ILE A 11 -28.95 -0.71 -47.53
CA ILE A 11 -28.00 -0.06 -46.68
C ILE A 11 -27.64 -1.01 -45.55
N ILE A 12 -26.47 -1.63 -45.64
CA ILE A 12 -25.85 -2.38 -44.52
C ILE A 12 -25.32 -1.36 -43.52
N TRP A 13 -26.06 -1.17 -42.44
CA TRP A 13 -25.56 -0.43 -41.28
C TRP A 13 -24.55 -1.30 -40.51
N THR A 14 -23.27 -1.09 -40.74
CA THR A 14 -22.21 -1.61 -39.86
C THR A 14 -22.23 -0.78 -38.62
N CYS A 15 -22.86 -1.29 -37.56
CA CYS A 15 -22.69 -0.74 -36.21
C CYS A 15 -21.24 -0.97 -35.77
N ALA A 16 -20.38 0.03 -36.00
CA ALA A 16 -19.13 0.16 -35.30
C ALA A 16 -19.47 0.48 -33.83
N GLY A 17 -19.51 -0.55 -33.00
CA GLY A 17 -19.65 -0.41 -31.55
C GLY A 17 -18.43 0.28 -30.99
N CYS A 18 -18.46 1.60 -30.90
CA CYS A 18 -17.65 2.32 -29.92
C CYS A 18 -18.17 1.92 -28.55
N THR A 19 -17.50 0.98 -27.87
CA THR A 19 -17.70 0.79 -26.44
C THR A 19 -17.07 2.00 -25.74
N SER A 20 -17.86 3.06 -25.60
CA SER A 20 -17.60 4.08 -24.60
C SER A 20 -17.57 3.39 -23.25
N PHE A 21 -16.49 3.56 -22.50
CA PHE A 21 -16.46 3.23 -21.08
C PHE A 21 -17.49 4.15 -20.41
N GLU A 22 -18.73 3.68 -20.28
CA GLU A 22 -19.72 4.35 -19.45
C GLU A 22 -19.22 4.29 -18.01
N ASN A 23 -18.86 5.46 -17.47
CA ASN A 23 -18.70 5.70 -16.05
C ASN A 23 -20.09 5.57 -15.37
N GLY A 24 -20.66 4.39 -15.39
CA GLY A 24 -21.87 4.07 -14.66
C GLY A 24 -21.54 3.94 -13.19
N ASN A 25 -22.23 4.72 -12.39
CA ASN A 25 -22.27 4.69 -10.91
C ASN A 25 -22.88 3.36 -10.37
N THR A 26 -22.57 2.22 -10.95
CA THR A 26 -23.05 0.91 -10.49
C THR A 26 -21.98 0.31 -9.58
N GLU A 27 -22.39 -0.03 -8.37
CA GLU A 27 -21.52 -0.78 -7.46
C GLU A 27 -20.97 -2.03 -8.18
N PRO A 28 -19.67 -2.33 -7.99
CA PRO A 28 -19.08 -3.51 -8.62
C PRO A 28 -19.82 -4.76 -8.15
N LYS A 29 -20.35 -5.50 -9.13
CA LYS A 29 -21.05 -6.77 -8.87
C LYS A 29 -20.07 -7.74 -8.21
N ARG A 30 -20.49 -8.38 -7.11
CA ARG A 30 -19.67 -9.37 -6.42
C ARG A 30 -19.27 -10.49 -7.37
N VAL A 31 -17.98 -10.77 -7.49
CA VAL A 31 -17.43 -11.88 -8.26
C VAL A 31 -17.49 -13.15 -7.43
N ILE A 32 -18.01 -14.23 -8.02
CA ILE A 32 -18.01 -15.56 -7.38
C ILE A 32 -16.61 -16.16 -7.55
N LEU A 33 -16.00 -16.54 -6.44
CA LEU A 33 -14.63 -17.08 -6.42
C LEU A 33 -14.67 -18.61 -6.64
N ASN A 34 -13.73 -19.10 -7.44
CA ASN A 34 -13.51 -20.54 -7.63
C ASN A 34 -12.57 -21.08 -6.55
N ASP A 35 -13.11 -21.50 -5.42
CA ASP A 35 -12.34 -22.00 -4.28
C ASP A 35 -11.60 -23.31 -4.56
N SER A 36 -12.05 -24.10 -5.56
CA SER A 36 -11.53 -25.44 -5.81
C SER A 36 -10.04 -25.49 -6.23
N LEU A 37 -9.49 -24.35 -6.61
CA LEU A 37 -8.07 -24.21 -7.01
C LEU A 37 -7.12 -24.09 -5.83
N PHE A 38 -7.65 -23.93 -4.63
CA PHE A 38 -6.87 -23.66 -3.43
C PHE A 38 -7.15 -24.73 -2.37
N SER A 39 -6.10 -25.22 -1.73
CA SER A 39 -6.22 -26.19 -0.66
C SER A 39 -6.75 -25.55 0.63
N PRO A 40 -7.55 -26.26 1.44
CA PRO A 40 -7.90 -25.79 2.75
C PRO A 40 -6.66 -25.54 3.61
N VAL A 41 -6.65 -24.43 4.32
CA VAL A 41 -5.57 -24.05 5.25
C VAL A 41 -6.12 -23.90 6.66
N ASN A 42 -5.21 -23.74 7.64
CA ASN A 42 -5.59 -23.38 8.99
C ASN A 42 -6.47 -22.12 8.99
N PRO A 43 -7.38 -21.96 9.97
CA PRO A 43 -8.20 -20.76 10.07
C PRO A 43 -7.34 -19.49 10.04
N VAL A 44 -7.77 -18.52 9.27
CA VAL A 44 -7.16 -17.17 9.29
C VAL A 44 -7.38 -16.54 10.67
N THR A 45 -6.47 -15.67 11.09
CA THR A 45 -6.57 -14.92 12.35
C THR A 45 -7.97 -14.32 12.48
N SER A 46 -8.67 -14.60 13.57
CA SER A 46 -9.97 -13.99 13.84
C SER A 46 -9.83 -12.52 14.25
N GLU A 47 -10.92 -11.75 14.20
CA GLU A 47 -10.89 -10.38 14.71
C GLU A 47 -10.59 -10.34 16.21
N ALA A 48 -11.11 -11.31 16.99
CA ALA A 48 -10.84 -11.40 18.41
C ALA A 48 -9.35 -11.61 18.68
N ASP A 49 -8.71 -12.57 17.98
CA ASP A 49 -7.28 -12.85 18.12
C ASP A 49 -6.41 -11.68 17.65
N LEU A 50 -6.90 -10.89 16.68
CA LEU A 50 -6.17 -9.76 16.14
C LEU A 50 -5.84 -8.72 17.22
N TYR A 51 -6.79 -8.43 18.08
CA TYR A 51 -6.66 -7.39 19.11
C TYR A 51 -6.34 -7.96 20.50
N GLN A 52 -6.19 -9.29 20.61
CA GLN A 52 -5.91 -9.93 21.89
C GLN A 52 -4.49 -9.58 22.37
N LEU A 53 -4.40 -9.18 23.64
CA LEU A 53 -3.15 -9.03 24.40
C LEU A 53 -3.01 -10.20 25.38
N THR A 54 -1.78 -10.61 25.69
CA THR A 54 -1.55 -11.56 26.80
C THR A 54 -1.92 -10.93 28.12
N GLU A 55 -2.18 -11.76 29.14
CA GLU A 55 -2.48 -11.28 30.50
C GLU A 55 -1.38 -10.36 31.04
N GLN A 56 -0.12 -10.70 30.78
CA GLN A 56 1.01 -9.86 31.18
C GLN A 56 1.01 -8.50 30.47
N GLN A 57 0.78 -8.47 29.15
CA GLN A 57 0.72 -7.23 28.38
C GLN A 57 -0.44 -6.33 28.83
N GLN A 58 -1.58 -6.92 29.16
CA GLN A 58 -2.70 -6.19 29.74
C GLN A 58 -2.34 -5.61 31.11
N ALA A 59 -1.72 -6.43 31.98
CA ALA A 59 -1.31 -6.00 33.32
C ALA A 59 -0.29 -4.86 33.26
N ASP A 60 0.72 -4.95 32.38
CA ASP A 60 1.74 -3.93 32.20
C ASP A 60 1.12 -2.59 31.74
N PHE A 61 0.19 -2.64 30.77
CA PHE A 61 -0.52 -1.45 30.31
C PHE A 61 -1.43 -0.87 31.39
N LEU A 62 -2.23 -1.70 32.09
CA LEU A 62 -3.14 -1.24 33.11
C LEU A 62 -2.40 -0.66 34.32
N HIS A 63 -1.26 -1.22 34.68
CA HIS A 63 -0.41 -0.65 35.73
C HIS A 63 0.04 0.78 35.36
N PHE A 64 0.56 0.97 34.15
CA PHE A 64 0.93 2.28 33.62
C PHE A 64 -0.29 3.22 33.57
N TYR A 65 -1.43 2.72 33.10
CA TYR A 65 -2.66 3.48 32.97
C TYR A 65 -3.12 4.06 34.32
N HIS A 66 -3.11 3.25 35.40
CA HIS A 66 -3.48 3.71 36.75
C HIS A 66 -2.51 4.77 37.27
N GLN A 67 -1.22 4.58 37.09
CA GLN A 67 -0.21 5.59 37.50
C GLN A 67 -0.43 6.94 36.81
N GLU A 68 -0.65 6.93 35.49
CA GLU A 68 -0.88 8.15 34.71
C GLU A 68 -2.24 8.81 35.04
N THR A 69 -3.25 8.01 35.36
CA THR A 69 -4.57 8.50 35.79
C THR A 69 -4.46 9.21 37.12
N ASP A 70 -3.69 8.68 38.10
CA ASP A 70 -3.43 9.31 39.38
C ASP A 70 -2.73 10.66 39.26
N LEU A 71 -1.96 10.85 38.16
CA LEU A 71 -1.34 12.12 37.78
C LEU A 71 -2.31 13.07 37.06
N GLY A 72 -3.54 12.67 36.81
CA GLY A 72 -4.58 13.47 36.17
C GLY A 72 -4.56 13.46 34.64
N HIS A 73 -3.83 12.53 34.02
CA HIS A 73 -3.82 12.41 32.56
C HIS A 73 -5.11 11.75 32.03
N LEU A 74 -5.55 12.20 30.85
CA LEU A 74 -6.77 11.70 30.22
C LEU A 74 -6.51 10.36 29.49
N PRO A 75 -7.48 9.41 29.49
CA PRO A 75 -7.32 8.06 28.96
C PRO A 75 -6.72 8.00 27.55
N HIS A 76 -7.25 8.78 26.61
CA HIS A 76 -6.76 8.81 25.23
C HIS A 76 -5.30 9.33 25.10
N LYS A 77 -4.85 10.21 26.02
CA LYS A 77 -3.49 10.70 26.07
C LYS A 77 -2.53 9.68 26.69
N ILE A 78 -3.03 8.88 27.66
CA ILE A 78 -2.25 7.81 28.30
C ILE A 78 -1.87 6.73 27.30
N ILE A 79 -2.77 6.34 26.39
CA ILE A 79 -2.45 5.38 25.31
C ILE A 79 -1.27 5.89 24.49
N ARG A 80 -1.30 7.16 24.06
CA ARG A 80 -0.19 7.74 23.31
C ARG A 80 1.10 7.75 24.10
N HIS A 81 1.07 8.15 25.36
CA HIS A 81 2.24 8.18 26.22
C HIS A 81 2.84 6.78 26.43
N PHE A 82 2.00 5.77 26.59
CA PHE A 82 2.44 4.37 26.69
C PHE A 82 3.18 3.93 25.42
N LEU A 83 2.60 4.20 24.24
CA LEU A 83 3.21 3.88 22.97
C LEU A 83 4.56 4.59 22.77
N GLU A 84 4.63 5.89 23.08
CA GLU A 84 5.86 6.70 22.96
C GLU A 84 6.96 6.20 23.92
N SER A 85 6.60 5.81 25.14
CA SER A 85 7.56 5.37 26.16
C SER A 85 8.05 3.94 25.96
N ASN A 86 7.16 3.02 25.55
CA ASN A 86 7.47 1.60 25.48
C ASN A 86 7.90 1.14 24.08
N LEU A 87 7.61 1.92 23.05
CA LEU A 87 7.94 1.61 21.66
C LEU A 87 8.96 2.58 21.05
N ALA A 88 9.74 3.28 21.89
CA ALA A 88 10.74 4.27 21.45
C ALA A 88 11.76 3.71 20.43
N ASN A 89 12.02 2.39 20.47
CA ASN A 89 12.93 1.67 19.55
C ASN A 89 12.15 0.75 18.58
N PHE A 90 10.87 1.05 18.32
CA PHE A 90 10.07 0.24 17.44
C PHE A 90 10.67 0.19 16.03
N THR A 91 10.88 -1.02 15.52
CA THR A 91 11.38 -1.22 14.18
C THR A 91 10.23 -1.11 13.17
N TYR A 92 10.15 0.04 12.51
CA TYR A 92 9.27 0.23 11.37
C TYR A 92 9.85 -0.53 10.16
N TYR A 93 8.99 -1.02 9.31
CA TYR A 93 9.26 -1.93 8.22
C TYR A 93 9.29 -3.39 8.67
N GLY A 94 8.23 -4.06 8.42
CA GLY A 94 8.09 -5.45 8.77
C GLY A 94 6.75 -6.00 8.41
N LYS A 95 6.52 -7.21 8.83
CA LYS A 95 5.26 -7.91 8.66
C LYS A 95 4.14 -7.22 9.44
N THR A 96 2.92 -7.47 9.01
CA THR A 96 1.72 -7.07 9.72
C THR A 96 1.47 -8.06 10.87
N TYR A 97 1.53 -7.56 12.08
CA TYR A 97 1.40 -8.34 13.32
C TYR A 97 0.05 -8.09 14.02
N THR A 98 -0.40 -9.07 14.81
CA THR A 98 -1.45 -8.88 15.81
C THR A 98 -0.98 -7.95 16.93
N ALA A 99 -1.89 -7.49 17.80
CA ALA A 99 -1.54 -6.61 18.91
C ALA A 99 -0.45 -7.21 19.80
N SER A 100 -0.63 -8.46 20.24
CA SER A 100 0.33 -9.14 21.10
C SER A 100 1.69 -9.37 20.43
N GLU A 101 1.70 -9.73 19.14
CA GLU A 101 2.93 -9.93 18.38
C GLU A 101 3.70 -8.61 18.19
N ALA A 102 2.99 -7.51 17.85
CA ALA A 102 3.60 -6.19 17.66
C ALA A 102 4.28 -5.70 18.95
N MET A 103 3.61 -5.87 20.09
CA MET A 103 4.16 -5.52 21.40
C MET A 103 5.37 -6.40 21.76
N SER A 104 5.26 -7.72 21.61
CA SER A 104 6.33 -8.67 21.98
C SER A 104 7.58 -8.52 21.11
N LYS A 105 7.41 -8.25 19.82
CA LYS A 105 8.52 -8.12 18.84
C LYS A 105 9.10 -6.70 18.79
N ASN A 106 8.41 -5.73 19.39
CA ASN A 106 8.71 -4.30 19.25
C ASN A 106 8.96 -3.90 17.78
N SER A 107 8.12 -4.42 16.89
CA SER A 107 8.28 -4.31 15.44
C SER A 107 6.95 -4.47 14.72
N GLY A 108 6.85 -3.88 13.54
CA GLY A 108 5.69 -3.99 12.65
C GLY A 108 5.55 -2.79 11.73
N ASN A 109 4.51 -2.81 10.91
CA ASN A 109 4.14 -1.67 10.07
C ASN A 109 3.12 -0.76 10.77
N CYS A 110 2.69 0.31 10.11
CA CYS A 110 1.67 1.24 10.64
C CYS A 110 0.36 0.53 11.02
N MET A 111 -0.02 -0.52 10.27
CA MET A 111 -1.20 -1.34 10.57
C MET A 111 -1.03 -2.09 11.90
N SER A 112 0.13 -2.69 12.15
CA SER A 112 0.43 -3.38 13.42
C SER A 112 0.32 -2.45 14.62
N LEU A 113 0.82 -1.22 14.49
CA LEU A 113 0.71 -0.20 15.54
C LEU A 113 -0.72 0.28 15.73
N ALA A 114 -1.50 0.43 14.66
CA ALA A 114 -2.91 0.78 14.75
C ALA A 114 -3.72 -0.34 15.44
N ILE A 115 -3.40 -1.61 15.15
CA ILE A 115 -4.00 -2.77 15.82
C ILE A 115 -3.66 -2.78 17.31
N LEU A 116 -2.40 -2.54 17.68
CA LEU A 116 -1.97 -2.46 19.08
C LEU A 116 -2.62 -1.28 19.81
N THR A 117 -2.70 -0.11 19.16
CA THR A 117 -3.42 1.05 19.70
C THR A 117 -4.90 0.72 19.97
N THR A 118 -5.53 -0.02 19.06
CA THR A 118 -6.92 -0.47 19.21
C THR A 118 -7.08 -1.43 20.40
N ALA A 119 -6.13 -2.34 20.59
CA ALA A 119 -6.16 -3.25 21.70
C ALA A 119 -6.14 -2.50 23.06
N PHE A 120 -5.30 -1.48 23.19
CA PHE A 120 -5.28 -0.62 24.38
C PHE A 120 -6.55 0.22 24.53
N ALA A 121 -7.04 0.79 23.42
CA ALA A 121 -8.28 1.57 23.45
C ALA A 121 -9.48 0.74 23.91
N ARG A 122 -9.61 -0.50 23.40
CA ARG A 122 -10.66 -1.45 23.83
C ARG A 122 -10.52 -1.85 25.31
N LEU A 123 -9.29 -1.96 25.82
CA LEU A 123 -9.04 -2.38 27.20
C LEU A 123 -9.50 -1.34 28.25
N ILE A 124 -9.50 -0.06 27.89
CA ILE A 124 -9.91 1.05 28.77
C ILE A 124 -11.09 1.85 28.24
N ASP A 125 -11.85 1.28 27.30
CA ASP A 125 -13.08 1.83 26.72
C ASP A 125 -12.93 3.25 26.14
N VAL A 126 -11.88 3.44 25.36
CA VAL A 126 -11.65 4.68 24.60
C VAL A 126 -12.11 4.50 23.16
N ASP A 127 -13.04 5.35 22.73
CA ASP A 127 -13.50 5.38 21.34
C ASP A 127 -12.38 5.78 20.40
N MET A 128 -12.32 5.11 19.24
CA MET A 128 -11.35 5.46 18.21
C MET A 128 -11.86 5.19 16.80
N ASP A 129 -11.28 5.92 15.86
CA ASP A 129 -11.44 5.71 14.43
C ASP A 129 -10.08 5.58 13.74
N TYR A 130 -10.11 5.07 12.52
CA TYR A 130 -8.96 5.07 11.64
C TYR A 130 -9.14 6.09 10.53
N ARG A 131 -8.05 6.73 10.14
CA ARG A 131 -8.05 7.68 9.03
C ARG A 131 -7.02 7.28 8.00
N LYS A 132 -7.50 7.09 6.77
CA LYS A 132 -6.62 6.90 5.62
C LYS A 132 -5.89 8.20 5.31
N ILE A 133 -4.62 8.12 4.99
CA ILE A 133 -3.81 9.25 4.57
C ILE A 133 -3.57 9.17 3.08
N HIS A 134 -3.83 10.29 2.40
CA HIS A 134 -3.38 10.51 1.04
C HIS A 134 -1.93 11.02 1.12
N SER A 135 -1.00 10.10 1.15
CA SER A 135 0.42 10.33 0.91
C SER A 135 0.84 9.53 -0.31
N LEU A 136 2.04 9.77 -0.81
CA LEU A 136 2.63 8.86 -1.78
C LEU A 136 2.70 7.47 -1.15
N PRO A 137 2.14 6.42 -1.80
CA PRO A 137 2.19 5.08 -1.24
C PRO A 137 3.63 4.68 -0.98
N MET A 138 3.88 3.99 0.13
CA MET A 138 5.15 3.33 0.32
C MET A 138 5.19 2.07 -0.53
N TYR A 139 6.26 1.91 -1.29
CA TYR A 139 6.46 0.77 -2.18
C TYR A 139 7.60 -0.10 -1.69
N GLU A 140 7.36 -1.41 -1.66
CA GLU A 140 8.40 -2.42 -1.41
C GLU A 140 8.51 -3.35 -2.62
N LYS A 141 9.73 -3.68 -3.04
CA LYS A 141 9.98 -4.60 -4.14
C LYS A 141 10.56 -5.91 -3.60
N HIS A 142 9.86 -7.01 -3.88
CA HIS A 142 10.27 -8.38 -3.57
C HIS A 142 10.40 -9.17 -4.88
N GLY A 143 11.61 -9.25 -5.43
CA GLY A 143 11.83 -9.81 -6.76
C GLY A 143 11.06 -9.01 -7.83
N ASN A 144 10.09 -9.67 -8.48
CA ASN A 144 9.23 -9.05 -9.49
C ASN A 144 7.89 -8.54 -8.94
N ILE A 145 7.69 -8.63 -7.63
CA ILE A 145 6.47 -8.19 -6.96
C ILE A 145 6.71 -6.81 -6.36
N ILE A 146 5.84 -5.87 -6.64
CA ILE A 146 5.85 -4.54 -6.02
C ILE A 146 4.59 -4.42 -5.19
N LEU A 147 4.78 -4.24 -3.89
CA LEU A 147 3.71 -3.92 -2.95
C LEU A 147 3.60 -2.42 -2.78
N SER A 148 2.38 -1.94 -2.66
CA SER A 148 2.11 -0.57 -2.23
C SER A 148 1.30 -0.60 -0.95
N SER A 149 1.76 0.10 0.08
CA SER A 149 1.05 0.23 1.35
C SER A 149 0.41 1.61 1.47
N VAL A 150 -0.79 1.63 2.02
CA VAL A 150 -1.52 2.85 2.35
C VAL A 150 -1.23 3.18 3.81
N HIS A 151 -0.94 4.45 4.08
CA HIS A 151 -0.74 4.92 5.44
C HIS A 151 -2.07 5.16 6.17
N VAL A 152 -2.13 4.73 7.44
CA VAL A 152 -3.25 4.95 8.33
C VAL A 152 -2.81 5.64 9.62
N GLN A 153 -3.68 6.50 10.13
CA GLN A 153 -3.56 7.15 11.44
C GLN A 153 -4.69 6.66 12.33
N SER A 154 -4.45 6.62 13.65
CA SER A 154 -5.50 6.39 14.65
C SER A 154 -5.96 7.72 15.26
N LEU A 155 -7.25 7.88 15.41
CA LEU A 155 -7.88 9.00 16.09
C LEU A 155 -8.45 8.47 17.41
N LEU A 156 -7.88 8.88 18.53
CA LEU A 156 -8.37 8.53 19.87
C LEU A 156 -9.20 9.68 20.39
N TYR A 157 -10.50 9.46 20.62
CA TYR A 157 -11.42 10.48 21.05
C TYR A 157 -11.31 10.78 22.54
N ASP A 158 -11.51 12.04 22.89
CA ASP A 158 -11.61 12.46 24.29
C ASP A 158 -12.88 11.91 24.91
N PRO A 159 -12.81 10.99 25.90
CA PRO A 159 -14.00 10.44 26.55
C PRO A 159 -14.73 11.45 27.44
N SER A 160 -14.06 12.54 27.84
CA SER A 160 -14.65 13.59 28.69
C SER A 160 -15.40 14.66 27.88
N PHE A 161 -15.36 14.58 26.54
CA PHE A 161 -15.99 15.58 25.69
C PHE A 161 -17.52 15.45 25.69
N GLU A 162 -18.18 16.48 26.19
CA GLU A 162 -19.63 16.66 26.11
C GLU A 162 -19.92 17.84 25.16
N PRO A 163 -20.72 17.64 24.09
CA PRO A 163 -21.07 18.74 23.19
C PRO A 163 -21.98 19.74 23.87
N GLU A 164 -21.62 21.01 23.86
CA GLU A 164 -22.47 22.10 24.35
C GLU A 164 -23.68 22.31 23.45
N LYS A 165 -24.87 22.52 24.06
CA LYS A 165 -26.18 22.56 23.35
C LYS A 165 -26.31 23.64 22.26
N ASN A 166 -25.48 24.70 22.30
CA ASN A 166 -25.57 25.84 21.38
C ASN A 166 -24.43 25.89 20.34
N TYR A 167 -23.57 24.87 20.29
CA TYR A 167 -22.44 24.82 19.36
C TYR A 167 -22.59 23.65 18.38
N VAL A 168 -22.20 23.92 17.13
CA VAL A 168 -22.10 22.87 16.11
C VAL A 168 -20.64 22.41 16.04
N TYR A 169 -20.41 21.20 16.44
CA TYR A 169 -19.09 20.56 16.35
C TYR A 169 -18.96 19.85 15.00
N ILE A 170 -18.04 20.30 14.17
CA ILE A 170 -17.75 19.65 12.88
C ILE A 170 -17.07 18.29 13.11
N ARG A 171 -16.30 18.17 14.21
CA ARG A 171 -15.63 16.93 14.61
C ARG A 171 -15.53 16.88 16.14
N ARG A 172 -15.63 15.65 16.67
CA ARG A 172 -15.32 15.33 18.07
C ARG A 172 -13.81 15.56 18.31
N PRO A 173 -13.39 16.17 19.44
CA PRO A 173 -11.99 16.30 19.81
C PRO A 173 -11.32 14.92 19.90
N ALA A 174 -10.17 14.80 19.26
CA ALA A 174 -9.38 13.57 19.25
C ALA A 174 -7.89 13.89 19.19
N ILE A 175 -7.05 13.06 19.78
CA ILE A 175 -5.64 13.05 19.45
C ILE A 175 -5.39 12.14 18.25
N ILE A 176 -4.41 12.52 17.43
CA ILE A 176 -4.02 11.78 16.27
C ILE A 176 -2.71 11.08 16.59
N ILE A 177 -2.68 9.76 16.38
CA ILE A 177 -1.44 8.98 16.41
C ILE A 177 -1.04 8.71 14.96
N ASP A 178 0.02 9.37 14.53
CA ASP A 178 0.64 9.17 13.22
C ASP A 178 1.89 8.31 13.39
N TYR A 179 1.82 7.08 12.91
CA TYR A 179 2.91 6.11 13.06
C TYR A 179 4.05 6.33 12.08
N PHE A 180 3.84 7.16 11.07
CA PHE A 180 4.82 7.50 10.06
C PHE A 180 4.60 8.92 9.54
N PRO A 181 4.92 9.93 10.37
CA PRO A 181 4.67 11.32 10.01
C PRO A 181 5.55 11.73 8.82
N GLN A 182 4.89 12.23 7.77
CA GLN A 182 5.53 12.83 6.60
C GLN A 182 4.96 14.23 6.38
N ALA A 183 5.78 15.14 5.87
CA ALA A 183 5.39 16.52 5.63
C ALA A 183 4.20 16.65 4.66
N ASP A 184 4.06 15.70 3.73
CA ASP A 184 3.05 15.71 2.66
C ASP A 184 1.81 14.84 3.00
N ASN A 185 1.64 14.44 4.26
CA ASN A 185 0.49 13.66 4.69
C ASN A 185 -0.80 14.49 4.60
N ILE A 186 -1.67 14.17 3.63
CA ILE A 186 -2.98 14.80 3.48
C ILE A 186 -4.04 13.86 4.08
N PRO A 187 -4.76 14.29 5.14
CA PRO A 187 -5.83 13.51 5.71
C PRO A 187 -6.94 13.23 4.69
N SER A 188 -7.36 11.98 4.59
CA SER A 188 -8.47 11.54 3.74
C SER A 188 -9.68 11.14 4.60
N LYS A 189 -10.52 10.26 4.08
CA LYS A 189 -11.73 9.78 4.75
C LYS A 189 -11.42 8.94 5.98
N ILE A 190 -12.32 8.97 6.95
CA ILE A 190 -12.36 8.03 8.07
C ILE A 190 -12.75 6.66 7.51
N LEU A 191 -12.07 5.62 7.97
CA LEU A 191 -12.35 4.23 7.66
C LEU A 191 -13.25 3.67 8.74
N ASN A 192 -14.26 2.90 8.34
CA ASN A 192 -14.99 2.07 9.30
C ASN A 192 -14.14 0.84 9.70
N SER A 193 -14.56 0.14 10.73
CA SER A 193 -13.87 -1.05 11.26
C SER A 193 -13.71 -2.14 10.22
N ASP A 194 -14.73 -2.35 9.37
CA ASP A 194 -14.69 -3.39 8.32
C ASP A 194 -13.64 -3.08 7.27
N ASN A 195 -13.56 -1.81 6.81
CA ASN A 195 -12.53 -1.41 5.84
C ASN A 195 -11.12 -1.59 6.43
N PHE A 196 -10.92 -1.21 7.70
CA PHE A 196 -9.64 -1.40 8.37
C PHE A 196 -9.27 -2.89 8.51
N LEU A 197 -10.24 -3.71 8.92
CA LEU A 197 -10.06 -5.16 9.05
C LEU A 197 -9.78 -5.82 7.70
N ALA A 198 -10.48 -5.42 6.63
CA ALA A 198 -10.18 -5.90 5.28
C ALA A 198 -8.76 -5.55 4.84
N MET A 199 -8.25 -4.35 5.17
CA MET A 199 -6.85 -3.96 4.89
C MET A 199 -5.85 -4.86 5.63
N TYR A 200 -6.11 -5.25 6.89
CA TYR A 200 -5.28 -6.21 7.61
C TYR A 200 -5.18 -7.54 6.85
N TYR A 201 -6.33 -8.09 6.44
CA TYR A 201 -6.34 -9.36 5.72
C TYR A 201 -5.67 -9.27 4.35
N VAL A 202 -5.77 -8.13 3.65
CA VAL A 202 -5.03 -7.89 2.40
C VAL A 202 -3.51 -7.89 2.64
N ASN A 203 -3.05 -7.22 3.69
CA ASN A 203 -1.63 -7.18 4.02
C ASN A 203 -1.09 -8.59 4.33
N LYS A 204 -1.80 -9.35 5.15
CA LYS A 204 -1.42 -10.75 5.44
C LYS A 204 -1.40 -11.62 4.19
N ALA A 205 -2.43 -11.49 3.35
CA ALA A 205 -2.49 -12.21 2.09
C ALA A 205 -1.31 -11.86 1.16
N ALA A 206 -0.91 -10.59 1.11
CA ALA A 206 0.24 -10.15 0.33
C ALA A 206 1.57 -10.72 0.86
N GLU A 207 1.74 -10.80 2.18
CA GLU A 207 2.90 -11.43 2.82
C GLU A 207 3.03 -12.91 2.39
N PHE A 208 1.96 -13.70 2.49
CA PHE A 208 1.94 -15.10 2.07
C PHE A 208 2.11 -15.26 0.55
N TYR A 209 1.57 -14.32 -0.24
CA TYR A 209 1.78 -14.32 -1.69
C TYR A 209 3.26 -14.17 -2.07
N ILE A 210 4.00 -13.32 -1.37
CA ILE A 210 5.45 -13.15 -1.54
C ILE A 210 6.20 -14.42 -1.14
N GLU A 211 5.80 -15.05 -0.04
CA GLU A 211 6.36 -16.30 0.45
C GLU A 211 6.00 -17.51 -0.45
N SER A 212 5.17 -17.28 -1.48
CA SER A 212 4.66 -18.30 -2.41
C SER A 212 3.72 -19.33 -1.76
N ASP A 213 3.21 -19.05 -0.57
CA ASP A 213 2.12 -19.79 0.06
C ASP A 213 0.77 -19.26 -0.49
N LEU A 214 0.41 -19.77 -1.68
CA LEU A 214 -0.76 -19.27 -2.40
C LEU A 214 -2.07 -19.66 -1.75
N ASP A 215 -2.12 -20.79 -1.06
CA ASP A 215 -3.33 -21.31 -0.45
C ASP A 215 -3.69 -20.49 0.80
N THR A 216 -2.71 -20.19 1.66
CA THR A 216 -2.89 -19.28 2.80
C THR A 216 -3.16 -17.85 2.32
N ALA A 217 -2.44 -17.36 1.30
CA ALA A 217 -2.69 -16.05 0.71
C ALA A 217 -4.14 -15.92 0.22
N PHE A 218 -4.67 -16.96 -0.43
CA PHE A 218 -6.06 -16.98 -0.88
C PHE A 218 -7.05 -16.92 0.27
N ALA A 219 -6.84 -17.70 1.33
CA ALA A 219 -7.74 -17.69 2.49
C ALA A 219 -7.84 -16.30 3.13
N TYR A 220 -6.71 -15.61 3.29
CA TYR A 220 -6.68 -14.24 3.79
C TYR A 220 -7.30 -13.23 2.81
N ALA A 221 -6.97 -13.30 1.51
CA ALA A 221 -7.53 -12.41 0.49
C ALA A 221 -9.05 -12.58 0.35
N LYS A 222 -9.54 -13.84 0.40
CA LYS A 222 -10.97 -14.15 0.41
C LYS A 222 -11.67 -13.59 1.65
N ARG A 223 -11.03 -13.68 2.83
CA ARG A 223 -11.57 -13.08 4.06
C ARG A 223 -11.72 -11.56 3.91
N ALA A 224 -10.70 -10.88 3.38
CA ALA A 224 -10.75 -9.45 3.08
C ALA A 224 -11.91 -9.10 2.14
N TYR A 225 -12.04 -9.84 1.03
CA TYR A 225 -13.08 -9.64 0.04
C TYR A 225 -14.50 -9.92 0.57
N ASN A 226 -14.64 -10.86 1.50
CA ASN A 226 -15.94 -11.13 2.14
C ASN A 226 -16.37 -10.02 3.09
N ILE A 227 -15.43 -9.33 3.74
CA ILE A 227 -15.70 -8.18 4.61
C ILE A 227 -16.01 -6.95 3.76
N ASP A 228 -15.18 -6.68 2.74
CA ASP A 228 -15.34 -5.56 1.82
C ASP A 228 -15.18 -6.02 0.37
N HIS A 229 -16.33 -6.39 -0.25
CA HIS A 229 -16.36 -6.84 -1.64
C HIS A 229 -16.08 -5.72 -2.67
N GLN A 230 -16.02 -4.46 -2.23
CA GLN A 230 -15.63 -3.31 -3.05
C GLN A 230 -14.14 -2.99 -2.95
N SER A 231 -13.41 -3.68 -2.08
CA SER A 231 -11.98 -3.48 -1.90
C SER A 231 -11.19 -3.78 -3.17
N VAL A 232 -10.73 -2.71 -3.83
CA VAL A 232 -9.89 -2.79 -5.05
C VAL A 232 -8.61 -3.58 -4.79
N THR A 233 -8.03 -3.43 -3.61
CA THR A 233 -6.79 -4.15 -3.24
C THR A 233 -7.03 -5.64 -3.03
N ALA A 234 -8.16 -6.02 -2.42
CA ALA A 234 -8.53 -7.44 -2.27
C ALA A 234 -8.81 -8.08 -3.64
N MET A 235 -9.58 -7.41 -4.52
CA MET A 235 -9.84 -7.88 -5.89
C MET A 235 -8.55 -8.02 -6.69
N ASN A 236 -7.64 -7.06 -6.62
CA ASN A 236 -6.35 -7.11 -7.31
C ASN A 236 -5.50 -8.31 -6.84
N LEU A 237 -5.42 -8.54 -5.54
CA LEU A 237 -4.66 -9.66 -4.98
C LEU A 237 -5.27 -11.02 -5.32
N LEU A 238 -6.60 -11.15 -5.25
CA LEU A 238 -7.30 -12.35 -5.70
C LEU A 238 -7.06 -12.62 -7.19
N ALA A 239 -7.10 -11.58 -8.04
CA ALA A 239 -6.79 -11.71 -9.46
C ALA A 239 -5.35 -12.20 -9.71
N LEU A 240 -4.37 -11.71 -8.94
CA LEU A 240 -3.00 -12.19 -9.00
C LEU A 240 -2.90 -13.67 -8.58
N LEU A 241 -3.62 -14.08 -7.54
CA LEU A 241 -3.67 -15.47 -7.06
C LEU A 241 -4.27 -16.41 -8.11
N PHE A 242 -5.44 -16.08 -8.67
CA PHE A 242 -6.06 -16.85 -9.75
C PHE A 242 -5.16 -16.93 -10.98
N LYS A 243 -4.56 -15.81 -11.40
CA LYS A 243 -3.59 -15.80 -12.50
C LYS A 243 -2.42 -16.76 -12.23
N ARG A 244 -1.90 -16.80 -11.01
CA ARG A 244 -0.77 -17.67 -10.65
C ARG A 244 -1.14 -19.16 -10.58
N LYS A 245 -2.41 -19.45 -10.27
CA LYS A 245 -3.00 -20.82 -10.35
C LYS A 245 -3.45 -21.19 -11.78
N GLY A 246 -3.32 -20.31 -12.77
CA GLY A 246 -3.65 -20.55 -14.17
C GLY A 246 -5.09 -20.20 -14.57
N ASP A 247 -5.93 -19.80 -13.64
CA ASP A 247 -7.31 -19.36 -13.92
C ASP A 247 -7.34 -17.88 -14.34
N GLN A 248 -6.99 -17.66 -15.61
CA GLN A 248 -6.98 -16.32 -16.19
C GLN A 248 -8.38 -15.72 -16.31
N ALA A 249 -9.44 -16.54 -16.41
CA ALA A 249 -10.82 -16.08 -16.55
C ALA A 249 -11.31 -15.43 -15.24
N SER A 250 -11.11 -16.12 -14.11
CA SER A 250 -11.44 -15.55 -12.79
C SER A 250 -10.58 -14.32 -12.47
N ALA A 251 -9.30 -14.32 -12.85
CA ALA A 251 -8.44 -13.16 -12.71
C ALA A 251 -8.95 -11.95 -13.50
N GLU A 252 -9.37 -12.15 -14.76
CA GLU A 252 -9.91 -11.08 -15.59
C GLU A 252 -11.21 -10.51 -15.01
N GLN A 253 -12.14 -11.36 -14.54
CA GLN A 253 -13.38 -10.90 -13.91
C GLN A 253 -13.12 -9.99 -12.70
N LEU A 254 -12.14 -10.33 -11.85
CA LEU A 254 -11.74 -9.53 -10.69
C LEU A 254 -11.11 -8.20 -11.10
N TYR A 255 -10.23 -8.19 -12.12
CA TYR A 255 -9.68 -6.94 -12.64
C TYR A 255 -10.77 -6.04 -13.21
N LEU A 256 -11.70 -6.58 -13.99
CA LEU A 256 -12.81 -5.82 -14.57
C LEU A 256 -13.77 -5.28 -13.50
N ALA A 257 -13.99 -6.02 -12.40
CA ALA A 257 -14.75 -5.53 -11.25
C ALA A 257 -14.02 -4.39 -10.56
N ALA A 258 -12.71 -4.55 -10.31
CA ALA A 258 -11.88 -3.51 -9.68
C ALA A 258 -11.79 -2.22 -10.53
N ILE A 259 -11.73 -2.35 -11.87
CA ILE A 259 -11.68 -1.21 -12.81
C ILE A 259 -12.95 -0.36 -12.76
N LYS A 260 -14.08 -0.93 -12.40
CA LYS A 260 -15.35 -0.20 -12.23
C LYS A 260 -15.48 0.54 -10.91
N SER A 261 -14.57 0.30 -9.97
CA SER A 261 -14.56 0.98 -8.68
C SER A 261 -14.12 2.45 -8.80
N LYS A 262 -14.71 3.30 -7.96
CA LYS A 262 -14.30 4.71 -7.84
C LYS A 262 -12.88 4.89 -7.27
N ASP A 263 -12.42 3.91 -6.48
CA ASP A 263 -11.13 3.92 -5.80
C ASP A 263 -10.04 3.16 -6.60
N ILE A 264 -10.22 3.03 -7.95
CA ILE A 264 -9.25 2.36 -8.81
C ILE A 264 -7.86 2.95 -8.67
N ASN A 265 -6.86 2.09 -8.66
CA ASN A 265 -5.45 2.48 -8.65
C ASN A 265 -4.71 1.96 -9.89
N ILE A 266 -3.58 2.56 -10.20
CA ILE A 266 -2.78 2.24 -11.39
C ILE A 266 -2.27 0.79 -11.36
N SER A 267 -2.00 0.22 -10.19
CA SER A 267 -1.50 -1.15 -10.06
C SER A 267 -2.48 -2.20 -10.60
N VAL A 268 -3.79 -1.97 -10.47
CA VAL A 268 -4.82 -2.86 -11.06
C VAL A 268 -4.72 -2.85 -12.58
N LEU A 269 -4.60 -1.67 -13.17
CA LEU A 269 -4.51 -1.50 -14.62
C LEU A 269 -3.22 -2.10 -15.18
N ASP A 270 -2.10 -1.90 -14.49
CA ASP A 270 -0.81 -2.51 -14.87
C ASP A 270 -0.87 -4.04 -14.82
N ASN A 271 -1.43 -4.61 -13.74
CA ASN A 271 -1.60 -6.05 -13.62
C ASN A 271 -2.56 -6.61 -14.68
N TYR A 272 -3.62 -5.87 -15.03
CA TYR A 272 -4.54 -6.24 -16.12
C TYR A 272 -3.85 -6.17 -17.49
N ILE A 273 -3.03 -5.15 -17.75
CA ILE A 273 -2.21 -5.06 -18.99
C ILE A 273 -1.29 -6.28 -19.11
N VAL A 274 -0.66 -6.71 -18.00
CA VAL A 274 0.18 -7.92 -17.99
C VAL A 274 -0.64 -9.17 -18.35
N LEU A 275 -1.84 -9.34 -17.77
CA LEU A 275 -2.72 -10.45 -18.09
C LEU A 275 -3.10 -10.45 -19.59
N LEU A 276 -3.53 -9.31 -20.13
CA LEU A 276 -3.91 -9.17 -21.54
C LEU A 276 -2.76 -9.51 -22.49
N LYS A 277 -1.52 -9.11 -22.16
CA LYS A 277 -0.33 -9.47 -22.95
C LYS A 277 -0.09 -10.99 -22.92
N GLN A 278 -0.24 -11.64 -21.77
CA GLN A 278 -0.10 -13.09 -21.64
C GLN A 278 -1.15 -13.86 -22.45
N GLN A 279 -2.34 -13.28 -22.61
CA GLN A 279 -3.41 -13.80 -23.45
C GLN A 279 -3.25 -13.47 -24.97
N GLY A 280 -2.17 -12.77 -25.37
CA GLY A 280 -1.98 -12.32 -26.74
C GLY A 280 -2.86 -11.14 -27.17
N ARG A 281 -3.65 -10.56 -26.27
CA ARG A 281 -4.61 -9.45 -26.53
C ARG A 281 -3.92 -8.09 -26.58
N MET A 282 -2.90 -7.97 -27.44
CA MET A 282 -1.99 -6.82 -27.48
C MET A 282 -2.68 -5.49 -27.81
N ASN A 283 -3.74 -5.50 -28.62
CA ASN A 283 -4.48 -4.28 -28.98
C ASN A 283 -5.20 -3.71 -27.76
N LEU A 284 -5.88 -4.58 -26.97
CA LEU A 284 -6.57 -4.16 -25.77
C LEU A 284 -5.57 -3.69 -24.69
N ALA A 285 -4.47 -4.41 -24.52
CA ALA A 285 -3.38 -3.99 -23.62
C ALA A 285 -2.85 -2.59 -23.94
N ARG A 286 -2.68 -2.27 -25.24
CA ARG A 286 -2.29 -0.92 -25.69
C ARG A 286 -3.35 0.14 -25.42
N ASN A 287 -4.63 -0.20 -25.59
CA ASN A 287 -5.71 0.74 -25.29
C ASN A 287 -5.78 1.07 -23.80
N VAL A 288 -5.72 0.06 -22.91
CA VAL A 288 -5.66 0.27 -21.46
C VAL A 288 -4.43 1.07 -21.09
N LYS A 289 -3.25 0.78 -21.68
CA LYS A 289 -2.03 1.57 -21.41
C LYS A 289 -2.17 3.03 -21.81
N ARG A 290 -2.85 3.34 -22.93
CA ARG A 290 -3.10 4.72 -23.36
C ARG A 290 -4.04 5.45 -22.40
N SER A 291 -5.08 4.78 -21.87
CA SER A 291 -6.01 5.40 -20.94
C SER A 291 -5.38 5.81 -19.61
N ILE A 292 -4.19 5.28 -19.29
CA ILE A 292 -3.43 5.65 -18.08
C ILE A 292 -2.17 6.48 -18.37
N ALA A 293 -1.92 6.83 -19.64
CA ALA A 293 -0.68 7.51 -20.03
C ALA A 293 -0.51 8.88 -19.34
N ASP A 294 -1.62 9.58 -19.12
CA ASP A 294 -1.63 10.90 -18.48
C ASP A 294 -1.84 10.83 -16.95
N ILE A 295 -2.03 9.62 -16.41
CA ILE A 295 -2.15 9.44 -14.96
C ILE A 295 -0.75 9.47 -14.37
N TYR A 296 -0.57 10.34 -13.36
CA TYR A 296 0.68 10.37 -12.61
C TYR A 296 0.96 9.01 -11.96
N ASP A 297 2.08 8.41 -12.34
CA ASP A 297 2.54 7.15 -11.75
C ASP A 297 3.43 7.43 -10.54
N PRO A 298 2.96 7.17 -9.32
CA PRO A 298 3.73 7.36 -8.10
C PRO A 298 4.70 6.20 -7.82
N ASN A 299 4.72 5.14 -8.63
CA ASN A 299 5.55 3.96 -8.40
C ASN A 299 7.05 4.28 -8.67
N PRO A 300 7.91 4.34 -7.64
CA PRO A 300 9.31 4.67 -7.81
C PRO A 300 10.07 3.61 -8.61
N TYR A 301 9.63 2.36 -8.61
CA TYR A 301 10.33 1.27 -9.30
C TYR A 301 10.16 1.34 -10.82
N HIS A 302 9.07 1.91 -11.34
CA HIS A 302 8.96 2.21 -12.77
C HIS A 302 10.00 3.26 -13.21
N TRP A 303 10.23 4.26 -12.38
CA TRP A 303 11.26 5.27 -12.64
C TRP A 303 12.66 4.70 -12.46
N LEU A 304 12.86 3.79 -11.52
CA LEU A 304 14.10 3.06 -11.32
C LEU A 304 14.45 2.22 -12.55
N GLU A 305 13.50 1.48 -13.11
CA GLU A 305 13.69 0.69 -14.33
C GLU A 305 14.02 1.56 -15.55
N LYS A 306 13.37 2.73 -15.69
CA LYS A 306 13.71 3.72 -16.72
C LYS A 306 15.12 4.26 -16.54
N ALA A 307 15.50 4.58 -15.31
CA ALA A 307 16.83 5.07 -14.99
C ALA A 307 17.92 4.04 -15.33
N GLN A 308 17.69 2.78 -14.97
CA GLN A 308 18.60 1.67 -15.30
C GLN A 308 18.72 1.45 -16.81
N SER A 309 17.60 1.51 -17.54
CA SER A 309 17.59 1.39 -18.99
C SER A 309 18.39 2.51 -19.68
N ALA A 310 18.19 3.77 -19.23
CA ALA A 310 18.93 4.92 -19.73
C ALA A 310 20.42 4.82 -19.40
N LYS A 311 20.79 4.38 -18.20
CA LYS A 311 22.18 4.13 -17.80
C LYS A 311 22.84 3.09 -18.73
N LEU A 312 22.15 1.98 -19.02
CA LEU A 312 22.64 0.93 -19.93
C LEU A 312 22.78 1.42 -21.38
N ALA A 313 21.95 2.38 -21.79
CA ALA A 313 22.03 3.02 -23.09
C ALA A 313 23.11 4.14 -23.17
N ASN A 314 23.82 4.40 -22.06
CA ASN A 314 24.74 5.53 -21.86
C ASN A 314 24.07 6.92 -21.97
N GLU A 315 22.76 7.00 -21.79
CA GLU A 315 21.97 8.23 -21.73
C GLU A 315 22.00 8.79 -20.29
N TYR A 316 23.18 9.27 -19.87
CA TYR A 316 23.44 9.58 -18.46
C TYR A 316 22.63 10.73 -17.90
N GLU A 317 22.28 11.74 -18.70
CA GLU A 317 21.41 12.86 -18.29
C GLU A 317 19.99 12.37 -17.99
N ASP A 318 19.46 11.46 -18.80
CA ASP A 318 18.16 10.86 -18.59
C ASP A 318 18.17 9.93 -17.37
N ALA A 319 19.22 9.13 -17.22
CA ALA A 319 19.43 8.28 -16.06
C ALA A 319 19.46 9.11 -14.76
N GLU A 320 20.23 10.20 -14.72
CA GLU A 320 20.31 11.14 -13.59
C GLU A 320 18.92 11.67 -13.26
N ARG A 321 18.19 12.20 -14.23
CA ARG A 321 16.84 12.75 -14.06
C ARG A 321 15.88 11.72 -13.46
N PHE A 322 15.91 10.48 -13.94
CA PHE A 322 15.03 9.43 -13.46
C PHE A 322 15.42 8.95 -12.05
N TYR A 323 16.72 8.79 -11.74
CA TYR A 323 17.14 8.46 -10.36
C TYR A 323 16.78 9.54 -9.35
N LEU A 324 16.95 10.81 -9.69
CA LEU A 324 16.52 11.93 -8.85
C LEU A 324 15.02 11.91 -8.61
N LYS A 325 14.24 11.51 -9.63
CA LYS A 325 12.80 11.33 -9.47
C LYS A 325 12.45 10.18 -8.53
N VAL A 326 13.18 9.04 -8.60
CA VAL A 326 13.02 7.94 -7.63
C VAL A 326 13.31 8.43 -6.22
N ILE A 327 14.42 9.13 -6.00
CA ILE A 327 14.82 9.64 -4.69
C ILE A 327 13.78 10.62 -4.13
N LYS A 328 13.22 11.48 -4.98
CA LYS A 328 12.15 12.40 -4.58
C LYS A 328 10.86 11.68 -4.18
N LEU A 329 10.46 10.64 -4.92
CA LEU A 329 9.22 9.87 -4.66
C LEU A 329 9.36 8.91 -3.49
N ALA A 330 10.54 8.31 -3.33
CA ALA A 330 10.80 7.24 -2.38
C ALA A 330 12.25 7.32 -1.88
N PRO A 331 12.55 8.25 -0.97
CA PRO A 331 13.91 8.46 -0.48
C PRO A 331 14.48 7.23 0.25
N TYR A 332 13.66 6.28 0.63
CA TYR A 332 14.05 5.00 1.24
C TYR A 332 14.54 3.96 0.21
N VAL A 333 14.40 4.19 -1.09
CA VAL A 333 14.92 3.30 -2.15
C VAL A 333 16.43 3.49 -2.31
N LYS A 334 17.21 2.81 -1.47
CA LYS A 334 18.67 2.91 -1.36
C LYS A 334 19.39 2.69 -2.69
N GLN A 335 18.86 1.78 -3.52
CA GLN A 335 19.42 1.44 -4.82
C GLN A 335 19.53 2.66 -5.73
N ALA A 336 18.56 3.59 -5.68
CA ALA A 336 18.58 4.79 -6.51
C ALA A 336 19.77 5.70 -6.21
N TYR A 337 20.15 5.84 -4.93
CA TYR A 337 21.32 6.63 -4.56
C TYR A 337 22.63 5.97 -5.04
N PHE A 338 22.71 4.66 -4.88
CA PHE A 338 23.89 3.92 -5.29
C PHE A 338 24.09 3.99 -6.80
N GLU A 339 23.04 3.76 -7.58
CA GLU A 339 23.14 3.77 -9.05
C GLU A 339 23.30 5.21 -9.60
N LEU A 340 22.70 6.22 -8.95
CA LEU A 340 22.95 7.63 -9.29
C LEU A 340 24.40 8.06 -9.02
N HIS A 341 24.96 7.61 -7.89
CA HIS A 341 26.37 7.81 -7.59
C HIS A 341 27.28 7.31 -8.73
N GLU A 342 27.00 6.11 -9.25
CA GLU A 342 27.78 5.56 -10.39
C GLU A 342 27.59 6.40 -11.67
N VAL A 343 26.35 6.86 -11.94
CA VAL A 343 26.08 7.77 -13.08
C VAL A 343 26.88 9.05 -12.95
N TYR A 344 26.95 9.65 -11.77
CA TYR A 344 27.77 10.85 -11.55
C TYR A 344 29.27 10.60 -11.76
N LEU A 345 29.78 9.43 -11.39
CA LEU A 345 31.18 9.08 -11.69
C LEU A 345 31.42 8.92 -13.19
N LEU A 346 30.46 8.34 -13.93
CA LEU A 346 30.55 8.21 -15.40
C LEU A 346 30.48 9.57 -16.14
N GLN A 347 29.91 10.60 -15.48
CA GLN A 347 29.84 11.97 -15.98
C GLN A 347 30.97 12.88 -15.45
N ASP A 348 31.97 12.33 -14.74
CA ASP A 348 33.03 13.08 -14.04
C ASP A 348 32.51 14.08 -12.99
N LYS A 349 31.26 13.94 -12.55
CA LYS A 349 30.61 14.78 -11.52
C LYS A 349 30.92 14.29 -10.09
N ARG A 350 32.20 14.20 -9.75
CA ARG A 350 32.69 13.56 -8.52
C ARG A 350 32.08 14.13 -7.22
N GLN A 351 31.91 15.46 -7.12
CA GLN A 351 31.34 16.10 -5.94
C GLN A 351 29.87 15.67 -5.71
N LEU A 352 29.08 15.54 -6.79
CA LEU A 352 27.71 15.06 -6.72
C LEU A 352 27.67 13.56 -6.35
N ALA A 353 28.57 12.75 -6.86
CA ALA A 353 28.70 11.35 -6.50
C ALA A 353 28.93 11.17 -4.98
N ILE A 354 29.85 11.95 -4.40
CA ILE A 354 30.12 11.94 -2.96
C ILE A 354 28.91 12.40 -2.16
N ALA A 355 28.24 13.48 -2.56
CA ALA A 355 27.08 14.00 -1.90
C ALA A 355 25.92 12.98 -1.87
N THR A 356 25.65 12.33 -3.01
CA THR A 356 24.62 11.31 -3.17
C THR A 356 24.89 10.10 -2.25
N LEU A 357 26.13 9.63 -2.22
CA LEU A 357 26.52 8.51 -1.38
C LEU A 357 26.40 8.86 0.13
N LYS A 358 26.72 10.11 0.53
CA LYS A 358 26.50 10.60 1.90
C LYS A 358 25.02 10.59 2.28
N GLN A 359 24.13 11.03 1.39
CA GLN A 359 22.68 11.01 1.64
C GLN A 359 22.16 9.58 1.87
N SER A 360 22.67 8.60 1.11
CA SER A 360 22.24 7.20 1.25
C SER A 360 22.51 6.63 2.66
N LEU A 361 23.52 7.11 3.37
CA LEU A 361 23.88 6.62 4.71
C LEU A 361 22.76 6.79 5.74
N PHE A 362 21.90 7.77 5.57
CA PHE A 362 20.73 7.99 6.44
C PHE A 362 19.75 6.81 6.39
N TRP A 363 19.58 6.21 5.21
CA TRP A 363 18.62 5.13 4.97
C TRP A 363 19.20 3.73 5.20
N LEU A 364 20.47 3.62 5.54
CA LEU A 364 21.13 2.34 5.81
C LEU A 364 21.04 2.00 7.30
N HIS A 365 20.30 0.94 7.63
CA HIS A 365 20.15 0.45 9.00
C HIS A 365 21.09 -0.72 9.29
N GLU A 366 21.46 -1.52 8.28
CA GLU A 366 22.36 -2.66 8.46
C GLU A 366 23.81 -2.23 8.65
N PRO A 367 24.47 -2.61 9.77
CA PRO A 367 25.85 -2.21 10.05
C PRO A 367 26.86 -2.64 8.99
N LYS A 368 26.64 -3.80 8.34
CA LYS A 368 27.51 -4.33 7.28
C LYS A 368 27.45 -3.45 6.02
N GLN A 369 26.24 -3.12 5.56
CA GLN A 369 26.04 -2.24 4.41
C GLN A 369 26.60 -0.85 4.71
N LYS A 370 26.29 -0.29 5.87
CA LYS A 370 26.77 1.02 6.29
C LYS A 370 28.32 1.13 6.28
N ARG A 371 29.02 0.07 6.73
CA ARG A 371 30.49 0.01 6.66
C ARG A 371 31.01 -0.02 5.22
N GLN A 372 30.37 -0.79 4.33
CA GLN A 372 30.73 -0.86 2.91
C GLN A 372 30.61 0.50 2.23
N TYR A 373 29.49 1.21 2.43
CA TYR A 373 29.27 2.54 1.85
C TYR A 373 30.25 3.59 2.42
N LYS A 374 30.55 3.54 3.72
CA LYS A 374 31.58 4.42 4.31
C LYS A 374 32.95 4.17 3.71
N LYS A 375 33.31 2.91 3.41
CA LYS A 375 34.60 2.57 2.76
C LYS A 375 34.66 3.16 1.34
N GLN A 376 33.60 3.02 0.53
CA GLN A 376 33.53 3.61 -0.80
C GLN A 376 33.61 5.15 -0.74
N LEU A 377 32.90 5.77 0.18
CA LEU A 377 32.93 7.21 0.39
C LEU A 377 34.37 7.69 0.72
N TYR A 378 35.08 6.98 1.61
CA TYR A 378 36.46 7.28 1.96
C TYR A 378 37.39 7.17 0.73
N GLN A 379 37.29 6.08 -0.04
CA GLN A 379 38.07 5.89 -1.26
C GLN A 379 37.87 7.02 -2.27
N LEU A 380 36.64 7.49 -2.43
CA LEU A 380 36.33 8.60 -3.31
C LEU A 380 36.83 9.95 -2.78
N SER A 381 36.88 10.15 -1.47
CA SER A 381 37.35 11.41 -0.90
C SER A 381 38.86 11.54 -0.85
N VAL A 382 39.61 10.43 -0.90
CA VAL A 382 41.08 10.41 -0.80
C VAL A 382 41.78 10.31 -2.18
N ALA A 383 41.08 9.88 -3.21
CA ALA A 383 41.65 9.73 -4.56
C ALA A 383 41.71 11.06 -5.36
N THR A 384 41.94 12.19 -4.65
CA THR A 384 42.16 13.53 -5.24
C THR A 384 43.60 13.75 -5.58
#